data_f1a6b4eddf84a6bc612eb26e0bf732f1
#
_entry.id   f1a6b4eddf84a6bc612eb26e0bf732f1
#
_cell.length_a   1.000
_cell.length_b   1.000
_cell.length_c   1.000
_cell.angle_alpha   90.00
_cell.angle_beta   90.00
_cell.angle_gamma   90.00
#
_symmetry.space_group_name_H-M   'P 1'
#
loop_
_entity.id
_entity.type
_entity.pdbx_description
1 polymer ?
#
loop_
_entity_poly.entity_id
_entity_poly.type
_entity_poly.pdbx_seq_one_letter_code
_entity_poly.pdbx_strand_id
1 'polypeptide(L)'
;MKNDEGLRDSANISTDLVIKSRANVNRGVVIPLKITTRERIVQPFAHQRILDSYFGNGFFHSFLACISETQQDKFNREVNHICVPGTIRLYQKYLSSIAGIYYCDIPERYLQADLTSIIPVKSMGEFLSDINDFFMEIAESDPH
;
A
#
# COMPACT_ATOMS: atom_id res chain seq x y z
N MET A 1 -18.64 -10.11 -4.17
CA MET A 1 -18.04 -11.02 -5.18
C MET A 1 -19.09 -12.08 -5.49
N LYS A 2 -19.33 -12.35 -6.76
CA LYS A 2 -20.09 -13.54 -7.19
C LYS A 2 -19.08 -14.59 -7.62
N ASN A 3 -19.11 -15.75 -7.00
CA ASN A 3 -18.47 -16.90 -7.57
C ASN A 3 -19.38 -17.51 -8.67
N ASP A 4 -18.85 -18.42 -9.47
CA ASP A 4 -19.58 -19.05 -10.58
C ASP A 4 -20.82 -19.86 -10.14
N GLU A 5 -21.00 -20.07 -8.85
CA GLU A 5 -22.16 -20.77 -8.28
C GLU A 5 -23.26 -19.85 -7.76
N GLY A 6 -23.13 -18.53 -7.93
CA GLY A 6 -24.10 -17.54 -7.49
C GLY A 6 -24.13 -17.28 -5.98
N LEU A 7 -23.22 -17.88 -5.20
CA LEU A 7 -23.03 -17.56 -3.81
C LEU A 7 -22.35 -16.17 -3.68
N ARG A 8 -22.93 -15.29 -2.90
CA ARG A 8 -22.29 -14.02 -2.55
C ARG A 8 -21.28 -14.30 -1.44
N ASP A 9 -20.01 -14.06 -1.72
CA ASP A 9 -19.02 -13.99 -0.66
C ASP A 9 -19.31 -12.74 0.19
N SER A 10 -19.58 -12.93 1.46
CA SER A 10 -19.86 -11.84 2.41
C SER A 10 -18.57 -11.26 3.02
N ALA A 11 -17.41 -11.80 2.67
CA ALA A 11 -16.14 -11.27 3.14
C ALA A 11 -15.81 -9.93 2.48
N ASN A 12 -15.41 -8.96 3.28
CA ASN A 12 -15.06 -7.63 2.84
C ASN A 12 -13.59 -7.33 3.15
N ILE A 13 -12.92 -6.64 2.22
CA ILE A 13 -11.64 -5.98 2.51
C ILE A 13 -11.96 -4.63 3.13
N SER A 14 -11.50 -4.40 4.35
CA SER A 14 -11.57 -3.10 4.99
C SER A 14 -10.31 -2.29 4.68
N THR A 15 -10.49 -1.11 4.12
CA THR A 15 -9.43 -0.13 3.89
C THR A 15 -9.91 1.26 4.29
N ASP A 16 -8.97 2.16 4.58
CA ASP A 16 -9.32 3.48 5.11
C ASP A 16 -9.84 4.43 4.03
N LEU A 17 -9.26 4.38 2.83
CA LEU A 17 -9.66 5.24 1.71
C LEU A 17 -9.52 4.50 0.38
N VAL A 18 -10.50 4.74 -0.51
CA VAL A 18 -10.48 4.28 -1.91
C VAL A 18 -10.77 5.45 -2.83
N ILE A 19 -9.91 5.68 -3.81
CA ILE A 19 -10.11 6.69 -4.86
C ILE A 19 -10.25 5.93 -6.18
N LYS A 20 -11.39 6.09 -6.84
CA LYS A 20 -11.69 5.43 -8.12
C LYS A 20 -11.57 6.38 -9.30
N SER A 21 -11.15 5.87 -10.44
CA SER A 21 -11.20 6.62 -11.69
C SER A 21 -12.66 6.90 -12.09
N ARG A 22 -12.93 8.10 -12.58
CA ARG A 22 -14.24 8.44 -13.13
C ARG A 22 -14.49 7.76 -14.49
N ALA A 23 -13.44 7.56 -15.26
CA ALA A 23 -13.51 6.92 -16.57
C ALA A 23 -13.70 5.40 -16.45
N ASN A 24 -13.08 4.78 -15.46
CA ASN A 24 -13.17 3.34 -15.23
C ASN A 24 -13.27 3.03 -13.72
N VAL A 25 -14.46 2.71 -13.25
CA VAL A 25 -14.74 2.45 -11.83
C VAL A 25 -14.03 1.20 -11.27
N ASN A 26 -13.51 0.35 -12.14
CA ASN A 26 -12.70 -0.82 -11.75
C ASN A 26 -11.22 -0.50 -11.62
N ARG A 27 -10.80 0.77 -11.82
CA ARG A 27 -9.42 1.22 -11.64
C ARG A 27 -9.35 2.29 -10.56
N GLY A 28 -8.34 2.20 -9.73
CA GLY A 28 -8.19 3.15 -8.64
C GLY A 28 -7.03 2.90 -7.71
N VAL A 29 -7.03 3.66 -6.64
CA VAL A 29 -6.03 3.63 -5.57
C VAL A 29 -6.70 3.25 -4.27
N VAL A 30 -6.07 2.36 -3.52
CA VAL A 30 -6.45 1.97 -2.16
C VAL A 30 -5.37 2.50 -1.21
N ILE A 31 -5.79 3.18 -0.16
CA ILE A 31 -4.88 3.85 0.76
C ILE A 31 -5.13 3.33 2.17
N PRO A 32 -4.40 2.30 2.62
CA PRO A 32 -4.35 1.94 4.02
C PRO A 32 -3.59 3.01 4.80
N LEU A 33 -4.17 3.47 5.91
CA LEU A 33 -3.56 4.44 6.82
C LEU A 33 -3.09 3.72 8.08
N LYS A 34 -1.84 3.94 8.48
CA LYS A 34 -1.25 3.34 9.67
C LYS A 34 -0.49 4.39 10.48
N ILE A 35 -0.56 4.29 11.80
CA ILE A 35 0.34 5.05 12.67
C ILE A 35 1.72 4.42 12.58
N THR A 36 1.79 3.10 12.77
CA THR A 36 2.97 2.25 12.55
C THR A 36 2.51 0.95 11.90
N THR A 37 3.39 0.28 11.16
CA THR A 37 3.05 -1.00 10.51
C THR A 37 3.22 -2.18 11.44
N ARG A 38 4.30 -2.22 12.23
CA ARG A 38 4.64 -3.34 13.11
C ARG A 38 4.42 -4.71 12.43
N GLU A 39 3.88 -5.67 13.17
CA GLU A 39 3.50 -7.00 12.68
C GLU A 39 2.34 -6.98 11.66
N ARG A 40 1.64 -5.84 11.52
CA ARG A 40 0.53 -5.69 10.56
C ARG A 40 0.98 -5.27 9.16
N ILE A 41 2.28 -5.22 8.90
CA ILE A 41 2.80 -4.89 7.56
C ILE A 41 2.31 -5.85 6.47
N VAL A 42 1.95 -7.07 6.81
CA VAL A 42 1.40 -8.05 5.85
C VAL A 42 0.04 -7.62 5.28
N GLN A 43 -0.76 -6.88 6.05
CA GLN A 43 -2.14 -6.57 5.70
C GLN A 43 -2.29 -5.82 4.37
N PRO A 44 -1.56 -4.73 4.08
CA PRO A 44 -1.63 -4.06 2.78
C PRO A 44 -1.29 -4.98 1.61
N PHE A 45 -0.30 -5.84 1.77
CA PHE A 45 0.10 -6.80 0.73
C PHE A 45 -0.94 -7.90 0.52
N ALA A 46 -1.53 -8.43 1.59
CA ALA A 46 -2.61 -9.41 1.50
C ALA A 46 -3.85 -8.82 0.81
N HIS A 47 -4.24 -7.60 1.15
CA HIS A 47 -5.35 -6.89 0.51
C HIS A 47 -5.07 -6.64 -0.98
N GLN A 48 -3.85 -6.22 -1.34
CA GLN A 48 -3.46 -6.06 -2.74
C GLN A 48 -3.57 -7.37 -3.51
N ARG A 49 -3.14 -8.50 -2.91
CA ARG A 49 -3.26 -9.82 -3.54
C ARG A 49 -4.71 -10.19 -3.85
N ILE A 50 -5.64 -9.87 -2.95
CA ILE A 50 -7.07 -10.12 -3.15
C ILE A 50 -7.62 -9.21 -4.27
N LEU A 51 -7.25 -7.93 -4.29
CA LEU A 51 -7.63 -7.00 -5.34
C LEU A 51 -7.14 -7.47 -6.72
N ASP A 52 -5.88 -7.88 -6.82
CA ASP A 52 -5.30 -8.41 -8.06
C ASP A 52 -6.00 -9.67 -8.55
N SER A 53 -6.39 -10.54 -7.62
CA SER A 53 -7.10 -11.78 -7.94
C SER A 53 -8.54 -11.54 -8.42
N TYR A 54 -9.18 -10.48 -7.93
CA TYR A 54 -10.57 -10.17 -8.25
C TYR A 54 -10.72 -9.28 -9.50
N PHE A 55 -9.97 -8.18 -9.56
CA PHE A 55 -10.07 -7.19 -10.65
C PHE A 55 -9.04 -7.44 -11.77
N GLY A 56 -7.96 -8.14 -11.47
CA GLY A 56 -6.78 -8.27 -12.33
C GLY A 56 -5.63 -7.38 -11.86
N ASN A 57 -4.42 -7.76 -12.21
CA ASN A 57 -3.22 -7.00 -11.88
C ASN A 57 -3.27 -5.61 -12.55
N GLY A 58 -2.91 -4.59 -11.80
CA GLY A 58 -2.80 -3.23 -12.31
C GLY A 58 -4.11 -2.42 -12.35
N PHE A 59 -5.25 -2.98 -11.92
CA PHE A 59 -6.51 -2.24 -11.81
C PHE A 59 -6.59 -1.40 -10.55
N PHE A 60 -6.17 -1.94 -9.41
CA PHE A 60 -6.07 -1.21 -8.15
C PHE A 60 -4.64 -1.24 -7.63
N HIS A 61 -4.17 -0.11 -7.11
CA HIS A 61 -2.85 0.04 -6.53
C HIS A 61 -2.94 0.52 -5.10
N SER A 62 -2.22 -0.14 -4.20
CA SER A 62 -2.15 0.26 -2.79
C SER A 62 -1.00 1.23 -2.57
N PHE A 63 -1.33 2.37 -1.97
CA PHE A 63 -0.39 3.39 -1.50
C PHE A 63 -0.46 3.41 0.02
N LEU A 64 0.45 2.73 0.68
CA LEU A 64 0.46 2.64 2.14
C LEU A 64 0.97 3.96 2.74
N ALA A 65 0.14 4.61 3.54
CA ALA A 65 0.49 5.84 4.24
C ALA A 65 0.69 5.58 5.73
N CYS A 66 1.84 6.00 6.27
CA CYS A 66 2.24 5.78 7.64
C CYS A 66 2.72 7.08 8.29
N ILE A 67 2.56 7.20 9.59
CA ILE A 67 3.14 8.33 10.34
C ILE A 67 4.63 8.05 10.57
N SER A 68 4.97 6.96 11.24
CA SER A 68 6.36 6.59 11.55
C SER A 68 6.48 5.11 11.90
N GLU A 69 7.70 4.62 12.08
CA GLU A 69 7.98 3.28 12.62
C GLU A 69 8.70 3.37 13.96
N THR A 70 8.17 4.18 14.86
CA THR A 70 8.71 4.38 16.19
C THR A 70 7.75 3.87 17.27
N GLN A 71 8.30 3.38 18.35
CA GLN A 71 7.56 3.01 19.54
C GLN A 71 8.28 3.54 20.77
N GLN A 72 7.54 4.17 21.67
CA GLN A 72 8.06 4.53 22.98
C GLN A 72 8.01 3.33 23.92
N ASP A 73 9.16 3.00 24.52
CA ASP A 73 9.22 2.05 25.63
C ASP A 73 8.54 2.68 26.85
N LYS A 74 7.56 1.96 27.41
CA LYS A 74 6.77 2.45 28.56
C LYS A 74 7.58 2.54 29.84
N PHE A 75 8.65 1.74 29.97
CA PHE A 75 9.46 1.68 31.17
C PHE A 75 10.63 2.66 31.14
N ASN A 76 11.37 2.71 30.02
CA ASN A 76 12.58 3.52 29.90
C ASN A 76 12.34 4.89 29.24
N ARG A 77 11.11 5.13 28.72
CA ARG A 77 10.75 6.33 27.92
C ARG A 77 11.65 6.55 26.69
N GLU A 78 12.34 5.54 26.27
CA GLU A 78 13.14 5.55 25.04
C GLU A 78 12.27 5.35 23.80
N VAL A 79 12.63 5.97 22.69
CA VAL A 79 11.96 5.79 21.41
C VAL A 79 12.75 4.75 20.61
N ASN A 80 12.12 3.61 20.34
CA ASN A 80 12.69 2.54 19.55
C ASN A 80 12.15 2.56 18.12
N HIS A 81 13.00 2.28 17.13
CA HIS A 81 12.60 2.08 15.76
C HIS A 81 12.17 0.63 15.53
N ILE A 82 10.97 0.46 14.95
CA ILE A 82 10.40 -0.85 14.64
C ILE A 82 10.40 -1.03 13.12
N CYS A 83 11.55 -1.30 12.55
CA CYS A 83 11.70 -1.44 11.12
C CYS A 83 11.83 -2.90 10.71
N VAL A 84 11.12 -3.30 9.67
CA VAL A 84 11.12 -4.67 9.12
C VAL A 84 11.42 -4.70 7.60
N PRO A 85 12.55 -4.12 7.15
CA PRO A 85 12.83 -3.97 5.71
C PRO A 85 12.91 -5.31 4.98
N GLY A 86 13.46 -6.34 5.64
CA GLY A 86 13.53 -7.68 5.07
C GLY A 86 12.14 -8.29 4.84
N THR A 87 11.21 -8.08 5.75
CA THR A 87 9.82 -8.55 5.62
C THR A 87 9.09 -7.82 4.49
N ILE A 88 9.27 -6.51 4.36
CA ILE A 88 8.69 -5.72 3.26
C ILE A 88 9.21 -6.22 1.91
N ARG A 89 10.52 -6.46 1.78
CA ARG A 89 11.11 -7.03 0.54
C ARG A 89 10.51 -8.38 0.20
N LEU A 90 10.35 -9.25 1.21
CA LEU A 90 9.78 -10.58 1.03
C LEU A 90 8.35 -10.49 0.49
N TYR A 91 7.51 -9.66 1.08
CA TYR A 91 6.12 -9.49 0.65
C TYR A 91 6.00 -8.82 -0.71
N GLN A 92 6.78 -7.77 -0.97
CA GLN A 92 6.78 -7.09 -2.26
C GLN A 92 7.17 -8.02 -3.40
N LYS A 93 8.11 -8.93 -3.15
CA LYS A 93 8.63 -9.84 -4.16
C LYS A 93 7.75 -11.08 -4.38
N TYR A 94 7.18 -11.63 -3.32
CA TYR A 94 6.58 -12.97 -3.36
C TYR A 94 5.09 -13.01 -3.05
N LEU A 95 4.52 -11.99 -2.43
CA LEU A 95 3.10 -11.96 -2.09
C LEU A 95 2.29 -11.12 -3.08
N SER A 96 2.59 -9.84 -3.15
CA SER A 96 1.99 -8.88 -4.07
C SER A 96 2.83 -7.61 -4.13
N SER A 97 2.66 -6.81 -5.17
CA SER A 97 3.34 -5.52 -5.30
C SER A 97 2.39 -4.39 -4.92
N ILE A 98 2.75 -3.60 -3.91
CA ILE A 98 2.09 -2.32 -3.62
C ILE A 98 2.86 -1.18 -4.30
N ALA A 99 2.18 -0.08 -4.58
CA ALA A 99 2.74 1.03 -5.36
C ALA A 99 3.82 1.81 -4.61
N GLY A 100 3.71 1.89 -3.29
CA GLY A 100 4.71 2.57 -2.47
C GLY A 100 4.30 2.67 -1.00
N ILE A 101 5.26 3.11 -0.19
CA ILE A 101 5.07 3.39 1.23
C ILE A 101 5.46 4.84 1.47
N TYR A 102 4.56 5.59 2.09
CA TYR A 102 4.70 7.02 2.33
C TYR A 102 4.69 7.30 3.82
N TYR A 103 5.68 8.04 4.29
CA TYR A 103 5.87 8.35 5.71
C TYR A 103 5.85 9.86 5.97
N CYS A 104 5.26 10.27 7.09
CA CYS A 104 5.49 11.61 7.64
C CYS A 104 6.93 11.73 8.15
N ASP A 105 7.44 10.67 8.78
CA ASP A 105 8.83 10.54 9.24
C ASP A 105 9.40 9.23 8.71
N ILE A 106 10.22 9.31 7.66
CA ILE A 106 10.76 8.14 6.97
C ILE A 106 11.82 7.47 7.84
N PRO A 107 11.66 6.18 8.18
CA PRO A 107 12.70 5.45 8.88
C PRO A 107 13.99 5.38 8.03
N GLU A 108 15.12 5.79 8.58
CA GLU A 108 16.41 5.81 7.87
C GLU A 108 16.76 4.43 7.28
N ARG A 109 16.43 3.35 8.00
CA ARG A 109 16.67 1.97 7.54
C ARG A 109 15.89 1.61 6.26
N TYR A 110 14.79 2.31 5.97
CA TYR A 110 14.00 2.09 4.75
C TYR A 110 14.51 2.83 3.54
N LEU A 111 15.47 3.73 3.71
CA LEU A 111 16.14 4.45 2.62
C LEU A 111 17.32 3.67 2.02
N GLN A 112 17.59 2.47 2.52
CA GLN A 112 18.66 1.63 1.99
C GLN A 112 18.31 1.11 0.59
N ALA A 113 19.31 1.05 -0.28
CA ALA A 113 19.14 0.68 -1.69
C ALA A 113 18.53 -0.72 -1.91
N ASP A 114 18.73 -1.64 -0.97
CA ASP A 114 18.18 -2.99 -1.02
C ASP A 114 16.64 -3.02 -0.88
N LEU A 115 16.05 -2.01 -0.26
CA LEU A 115 14.60 -1.85 -0.18
C LEU A 115 14.08 -0.90 -1.27
N THR A 116 14.68 0.27 -1.43
CA THR A 116 14.21 1.31 -2.37
C THR A 116 14.33 0.90 -3.84
N SER A 117 15.16 -0.10 -4.16
CA SER A 117 15.26 -0.68 -5.50
C SER A 117 14.04 -1.53 -5.90
N ILE A 118 13.22 -1.98 -4.94
CA ILE A 118 12.09 -2.87 -5.19
C ILE A 118 10.73 -2.25 -4.84
N ILE A 119 10.71 -1.24 -3.98
CA ILE A 119 9.52 -0.51 -3.59
C ILE A 119 9.85 0.97 -3.32
N PRO A 120 9.07 1.92 -3.86
CA PRO A 120 9.22 3.32 -3.51
C PRO A 120 8.95 3.55 -2.02
N VAL A 121 9.87 4.19 -1.33
CA VAL A 121 9.70 4.70 0.04
C VAL A 121 9.92 6.20 -0.02
N LYS A 122 8.87 6.98 0.23
CA LYS A 122 8.85 8.42 -0.01
C LYS A 122 8.25 9.18 1.17
N SER A 123 8.41 10.49 1.15
CA SER A 123 7.76 11.38 2.10
C SER A 123 6.27 11.55 1.79
N MET A 124 5.49 11.93 2.80
CA MET A 124 4.08 12.26 2.62
C MET A 124 3.86 13.47 1.69
N GLY A 125 4.86 14.33 1.54
CA GLY A 125 4.82 15.44 0.57
C GLY A 125 4.74 14.98 -0.89
N GLU A 126 5.29 13.82 -1.22
CA GLU A 126 5.26 13.23 -2.57
C GLU A 126 4.00 12.40 -2.83
N PHE A 127 3.26 12.05 -1.80
CA PHE A 127 2.10 11.15 -1.86
C PHE A 127 1.01 11.64 -2.83
N LEU A 128 0.59 12.89 -2.72
CA LEU A 128 -0.46 13.45 -3.58
C LEU A 128 0.00 13.58 -5.03
N SER A 129 1.26 13.92 -5.26
CA SER A 129 1.84 13.98 -6.60
C SER A 129 1.83 12.61 -7.27
N ASP A 130 2.28 11.58 -6.55
CA ASP A 130 2.32 10.22 -7.08
C ASP A 130 0.91 9.65 -7.38
N ILE A 131 -0.07 9.95 -6.54
CA ILE A 131 -1.48 9.58 -6.81
C ILE A 131 -2.00 10.31 -8.06
N ASN A 132 -1.72 11.60 -8.20
CA ASN A 132 -2.13 12.35 -9.37
C ASN A 132 -1.51 11.78 -10.65
N ASP A 133 -0.21 11.48 -10.63
CA ASP A 133 0.51 10.89 -11.76
C ASP A 133 -0.09 9.54 -12.15
N PHE A 134 -0.43 8.71 -11.18
CA PHE A 134 -1.12 7.43 -11.43
C PHE A 134 -2.45 7.63 -12.19
N PHE A 135 -3.27 8.60 -11.80
CA PHE A 135 -4.54 8.86 -12.48
C PHE A 135 -4.36 9.51 -13.86
N MET A 136 -3.31 10.30 -14.05
CA MET A 136 -2.96 10.83 -15.37
C MET A 136 -2.54 9.72 -16.34
N GLU A 137 -1.72 8.77 -15.90
CA GLU A 137 -1.32 7.59 -16.68
C GLU A 137 -2.53 6.71 -17.06
N ILE A 138 -3.50 6.53 -16.15
CA ILE A 138 -4.75 5.83 -16.47
C ILE A 138 -5.53 6.57 -17.58
N ALA A 139 -5.65 7.89 -17.48
CA ALA A 139 -6.39 8.68 -18.45
C ALA A 139 -5.76 8.62 -19.85
N GLU A 140 -4.43 8.54 -19.95
CA GLU A 140 -3.70 8.40 -21.20
C GLU A 140 -3.78 6.99 -21.79
N SER A 141 -3.91 5.96 -20.95
CA SER A 141 -3.92 4.55 -21.37
C SER A 141 -5.30 4.02 -21.78
N ASP A 142 -6.38 4.75 -21.49
CA ASP A 142 -7.75 4.44 -21.93
C ASP A 142 -8.16 5.38 -23.11
N PRO A 143 -7.75 5.10 -24.34
CA PRO A 143 -8.32 5.80 -25.50
C PRO A 143 -9.79 5.39 -25.63
N HIS A 144 -10.65 6.37 -25.69
CA HIS A 144 -12.10 6.25 -25.91
C HIS A 144 -12.48 5.35 -27.07
#